data_bfda3b8c209c63731fc6cf4561a2bc93
#
_entry.id   bfda3b8c209c63731fc6cf4561a2bc93
#
_cell.length_a   1.000
_cell.length_b   1.000
_cell.length_c   1.000
_cell.angle_alpha   90.00
_cell.angle_beta   90.00
_cell.angle_gamma   90.00
#
_symmetry.space_group_name_H-M   'P 1'
#
loop_
_entity.id
_entity.type
_entity.pdbx_description
1 polymer ?
#
loop_
_entity_poly.entity_id
_entity_poly.type
_entity_poly.pdbx_seq_one_letter_code
_entity_poly.pdbx_strand_id
1 'polypeptide(L)'
;MEQDSKFQANNSLENNSQGKVPFISKLAYGMGDVGCNFSWMFVGNFLMIFYTDVFGISMSAVATLMLVSRFWDAINDPIIGTLTDKTHTRWGRFRPWLLFGAPITALVLILTFWAHPEWSQTAKIIYMAVTYCILVLGYTCVNLPYGTLCGAMTQDIDERAKLNTSRSVSAMMAIGVINIVTVPLISWFGAGDNKYGYLAVAVLYGIIFAACHLFCFHKTKEVVEVPVGQKLPLKVQLRSVMKNKPYLLALLGQLLFGFIHYGRNADMLYYFTYVEGSATLFSYYSMAIIVPSIIGAACFPLVFRKTGNKGFTAAIFAFLTGITMIGLYFFSPNGSAIMFYLFSALSWFFFSGFNTAIYAIIPDCVEYGEWKTGIRNDGFQYAFISLGNKIGMALGTSLLAIALGSAGYVSNAVQNPKVLSIMHHAFSTIPGVLWIITAGCLCFYKLNKKQYKQIMTDLENKKK
;
A
#
# COMPACT_ATOMS: atom_id res chain seq x y z
N MET A 1 -45.51 -27.71 -20.20
CA MET A 1 -45.33 -26.92 -18.95
C MET A 1 -44.27 -27.53 -18.02
N GLU A 2 -44.28 -28.84 -17.71
CA GLU A 2 -43.28 -29.43 -16.79
C GLU A 2 -41.90 -29.67 -17.43
N GLN A 3 -41.82 -29.88 -18.74
CA GLN A 3 -40.55 -29.94 -19.48
C GLN A 3 -39.89 -28.58 -19.67
N ASP A 4 -40.68 -27.51 -19.87
CA ASP A 4 -40.15 -26.16 -20.00
C ASP A 4 -39.62 -25.61 -18.66
N SER A 5 -40.28 -26.00 -17.53
CA SER A 5 -39.79 -25.63 -16.20
C SER A 5 -38.49 -26.33 -15.82
N LYS A 6 -38.30 -27.60 -16.23
CA LYS A 6 -37.04 -28.34 -16.04
C LYS A 6 -35.93 -27.84 -16.96
N PHE A 7 -36.27 -27.42 -18.19
CA PHE A 7 -35.27 -26.82 -19.09
C PHE A 7 -34.82 -25.42 -18.63
N GLN A 8 -35.75 -24.61 -18.09
CA GLN A 8 -35.41 -23.32 -17.48
C GLN A 8 -34.65 -23.48 -16.14
N ALA A 9 -35.01 -24.49 -15.32
CA ALA A 9 -34.28 -24.80 -14.10
C ALA A 9 -32.85 -25.31 -14.37
N ASN A 10 -32.67 -26.19 -15.38
CA ASN A 10 -31.35 -26.65 -15.78
C ASN A 10 -30.50 -25.51 -16.39
N ASN A 11 -31.07 -24.65 -17.24
CA ASN A 11 -30.37 -23.49 -17.78
C ASN A 11 -30.02 -22.46 -16.68
N SER A 12 -30.86 -22.30 -15.65
CA SER A 12 -30.53 -21.44 -14.50
C SER A 12 -29.47 -22.05 -13.58
N LEU A 13 -29.40 -23.37 -13.46
CA LEU A 13 -28.36 -24.09 -12.72
C LEU A 13 -27.04 -24.14 -13.50
N GLU A 14 -27.05 -24.28 -14.81
CA GLU A 14 -25.84 -24.17 -15.65
C GLU A 14 -25.31 -22.76 -15.74
N ASN A 15 -26.16 -21.73 -15.85
CA ASN A 15 -25.75 -20.34 -15.77
C ASN A 15 -25.21 -19.95 -14.37
N ASN A 16 -25.74 -20.54 -13.29
CA ASN A 16 -25.19 -20.34 -11.94
C ASN A 16 -23.85 -21.05 -11.70
N SER A 17 -23.52 -22.09 -12.46
CA SER A 17 -22.22 -22.77 -12.39
C SER A 17 -21.15 -22.08 -13.24
N GLN A 18 -21.50 -21.33 -14.27
CA GLN A 18 -20.57 -20.60 -15.14
C GLN A 18 -20.01 -19.32 -14.51
N GLY A 19 -20.63 -18.79 -13.43
CA GLY A 19 -20.18 -17.57 -12.73
C GLY A 19 -19.19 -17.79 -11.58
N LYS A 20 -19.08 -19.01 -11.05
CA LYS A 20 -18.29 -19.30 -9.85
C LYS A 20 -16.80 -19.48 -10.16
N VAL A 21 -15.96 -18.66 -9.53
CA VAL A 21 -14.49 -18.80 -9.62
C VAL A 21 -14.05 -19.97 -8.72
N PRO A 22 -13.26 -20.95 -9.24
CA PRO A 22 -12.73 -22.04 -8.42
C PRO A 22 -11.94 -21.54 -7.21
N PHE A 23 -12.00 -22.28 -6.09
CA PHE A 23 -11.27 -21.92 -4.86
C PHE A 23 -9.76 -21.75 -5.11
N ILE A 24 -9.17 -22.66 -5.89
CA ILE A 24 -7.74 -22.60 -6.23
C ILE A 24 -7.38 -21.32 -7.00
N SER A 25 -8.28 -20.82 -7.85
CA SER A 25 -8.08 -19.56 -8.58
C SER A 25 -8.18 -18.34 -7.65
N LYS A 26 -9.06 -18.40 -6.64
CA LYS A 26 -9.14 -17.36 -5.59
C LYS A 26 -7.88 -17.34 -4.74
N LEU A 27 -7.39 -18.51 -4.33
CA LEU A 27 -6.14 -18.63 -3.60
C LEU A 27 -4.96 -18.12 -4.43
N ALA A 28 -4.87 -18.55 -5.68
CA ALA A 28 -3.80 -18.13 -6.59
C ALA A 28 -3.81 -16.61 -6.86
N TYR A 29 -5.01 -16.03 -6.96
CA TYR A 29 -5.15 -14.57 -7.05
C TYR A 29 -4.68 -13.88 -5.75
N GLY A 30 -5.02 -14.39 -4.57
CA GLY A 30 -4.50 -13.89 -3.29
C GLY A 30 -2.96 -14.01 -3.19
N MET A 31 -2.39 -15.12 -3.67
CA MET A 31 -0.93 -15.32 -3.69
C MET A 31 -0.18 -14.28 -4.54
N GLY A 32 -0.81 -13.74 -5.60
CA GLY A 32 -0.23 -12.62 -6.34
C GLY A 32 0.05 -11.41 -5.43
N ASP A 33 -0.84 -11.11 -4.49
CA ASP A 33 -0.63 -10.00 -3.54
C ASP A 33 0.41 -10.34 -2.45
N VAL A 34 0.56 -11.63 -2.11
CA VAL A 34 1.73 -12.08 -1.30
C VAL A 34 3.02 -11.69 -2.02
N GLY A 35 3.16 -12.06 -3.30
CA GLY A 35 4.33 -11.68 -4.10
C GLY A 35 4.56 -10.17 -4.13
N CYS A 36 3.52 -9.40 -4.45
CA CYS A 36 3.60 -7.93 -4.46
C CYS A 36 4.13 -7.36 -3.14
N ASN A 37 3.64 -7.85 -2.00
CA ASN A 37 4.08 -7.35 -0.70
C ASN A 37 5.51 -7.79 -0.34
N PHE A 38 5.93 -9.03 -0.67
CA PHE A 38 7.30 -9.48 -0.44
C PHE A 38 8.34 -8.61 -1.16
N SER A 39 8.00 -8.07 -2.34
CA SER A 39 8.87 -7.08 -3.01
C SER A 39 8.71 -5.68 -2.40
N TRP A 40 7.47 -5.16 -2.34
CA TRP A 40 7.23 -3.74 -2.06
C TRP A 40 7.48 -3.35 -0.61
N MET A 41 7.10 -4.21 0.36
CA MET A 41 7.37 -3.95 1.78
C MET A 41 8.86 -4.09 2.11
N PHE A 42 9.55 -5.02 1.47
CA PHE A 42 11.00 -5.14 1.62
C PHE A 42 11.71 -3.87 1.12
N VAL A 43 11.34 -3.39 -0.06
CA VAL A 43 11.84 -2.11 -0.58
C VAL A 43 11.45 -0.94 0.33
N GLY A 44 10.19 -0.85 0.73
CA GLY A 44 9.68 0.28 1.51
C GLY A 44 10.31 0.45 2.89
N ASN A 45 10.61 -0.66 3.56
CA ASN A 45 11.11 -0.65 4.94
C ASN A 45 12.63 -0.77 5.03
N PHE A 46 13.30 -1.40 4.05
CA PHE A 46 14.69 -1.78 4.18
C PHE A 46 15.62 -1.13 3.15
N LEU A 47 15.11 -0.62 2.02
CA LEU A 47 15.95 -0.10 0.95
C LEU A 47 16.75 1.14 1.36
N MET A 48 16.14 2.05 2.11
CA MET A 48 16.80 3.31 2.50
C MET A 48 18.03 3.03 3.38
N ILE A 49 17.87 2.20 4.42
CA ILE A 49 18.98 1.82 5.30
C ILE A 49 20.01 0.93 4.58
N PHE A 50 19.57 0.07 3.64
CA PHE A 50 20.50 -0.68 2.81
C PHE A 50 21.39 0.24 1.97
N TYR A 51 20.83 1.26 1.33
CA TYR A 51 21.60 2.20 0.52
C TYR A 51 22.58 3.02 1.35
N THR A 52 22.20 3.44 2.54
CA THR A 52 23.09 4.23 3.40
C THR A 52 24.13 3.39 4.13
N ASP A 53 23.72 2.31 4.81
CA ASP A 53 24.53 1.61 5.78
C ASP A 53 25.28 0.42 5.21
N VAL A 54 24.78 -0.19 4.13
CA VAL A 54 25.38 -1.35 3.49
C VAL A 54 26.08 -0.96 2.19
N PHE A 55 25.41 -0.19 1.33
CA PHE A 55 25.99 0.25 0.06
C PHE A 55 26.90 1.48 0.22
N GLY A 56 26.71 2.26 1.28
CA GLY A 56 27.54 3.43 1.61
C GLY A 56 27.28 4.63 0.68
N ILE A 57 26.01 4.87 0.35
CA ILE A 57 25.58 6.04 -0.44
C ILE A 57 25.16 7.16 0.52
N SER A 58 25.47 8.41 0.18
CA SER A 58 25.10 9.54 1.00
C SER A 58 23.57 9.70 1.14
N MET A 59 23.08 10.06 2.32
CA MET A 59 21.67 10.26 2.59
C MET A 59 21.02 11.27 1.63
N SER A 60 21.74 12.31 1.22
CA SER A 60 21.28 13.31 0.25
C SER A 60 21.02 12.73 -1.13
N ALA A 61 21.86 11.81 -1.61
CA ALA A 61 21.64 11.12 -2.88
C ALA A 61 20.43 10.17 -2.79
N VAL A 62 20.27 9.47 -1.68
CA VAL A 62 19.10 8.61 -1.43
C VAL A 62 17.82 9.45 -1.38
N ALA A 63 17.83 10.59 -0.69
CA ALA A 63 16.70 11.53 -0.65
C ALA A 63 16.28 11.99 -2.06
N THR A 64 17.27 12.37 -2.88
CA THR A 64 17.04 12.79 -4.28
C THR A 64 16.43 11.66 -5.10
N LEU A 65 16.95 10.45 -4.98
CA LEU A 65 16.39 9.28 -5.66
C LEU A 65 14.93 9.03 -5.25
N MET A 66 14.64 9.04 -3.95
CA MET A 66 13.29 8.81 -3.44
C MET A 66 12.30 9.84 -3.99
N LEU A 67 12.71 11.08 -4.16
CA LEU A 67 11.88 12.14 -4.74
C LEU A 67 11.71 11.94 -6.25
N VAL A 68 12.81 11.77 -7.00
CA VAL A 68 12.79 11.66 -8.47
C VAL A 68 12.06 10.40 -8.92
N SER A 69 12.21 9.30 -8.23
CA SER A 69 11.55 8.04 -8.56
C SER A 69 10.01 8.13 -8.54
N ARG A 70 9.44 9.08 -7.79
CA ARG A 70 7.98 9.28 -7.75
C ARG A 70 7.44 9.96 -9.01
N PHE A 71 8.22 10.87 -9.59
CA PHE A 71 7.88 11.40 -10.92
C PHE A 71 7.94 10.30 -11.96
N TRP A 72 8.96 9.43 -11.87
CA TRP A 72 9.09 8.25 -12.71
C TRP A 72 7.89 7.30 -12.57
N ASP A 73 7.47 6.98 -11.36
CA ASP A 73 6.30 6.13 -11.07
C ASP A 73 4.99 6.75 -11.64
N ALA A 74 4.81 8.05 -11.45
CA ALA A 74 3.65 8.77 -11.97
C ALA A 74 3.56 8.77 -13.51
N ILE A 75 4.69 8.72 -14.21
CA ILE A 75 4.76 8.62 -15.66
C ILE A 75 4.53 7.18 -16.13
N ASN A 76 5.05 6.20 -15.41
CA ASN A 76 4.98 4.79 -15.78
C ASN A 76 3.55 4.24 -15.75
N ASP A 77 2.76 4.58 -14.71
CA ASP A 77 1.41 4.02 -14.53
C ASP A 77 0.50 4.21 -15.77
N PRO A 78 0.36 5.43 -16.36
CA PRO A 78 -0.43 5.62 -17.57
C PRO A 78 0.14 4.91 -18.80
N ILE A 79 1.46 4.84 -18.92
CA ILE A 79 2.12 4.17 -20.05
C ILE A 79 1.84 2.68 -19.98
N ILE A 80 2.12 2.04 -18.84
CA ILE A 80 1.89 0.60 -18.67
C ILE A 80 0.41 0.27 -18.74
N GLY A 81 -0.47 1.10 -18.17
CA GLY A 81 -1.91 0.93 -18.31
C GLY A 81 -2.35 0.91 -19.79
N THR A 82 -1.84 1.85 -20.58
CA THR A 82 -2.14 1.92 -22.03
C THR A 82 -1.57 0.71 -22.78
N LEU A 83 -0.35 0.28 -22.46
CA LEU A 83 0.27 -0.91 -23.06
C LEU A 83 -0.51 -2.19 -22.70
N THR A 84 -0.91 -2.31 -21.45
CA THR A 84 -1.75 -3.43 -20.97
C THR A 84 -3.09 -3.45 -21.72
N ASP A 85 -3.70 -2.28 -21.93
CA ASP A 85 -4.95 -2.14 -22.66
C ASP A 85 -4.84 -2.58 -24.13
N LYS A 86 -3.69 -2.41 -24.74
CA LYS A 86 -3.41 -2.80 -26.12
C LYS A 86 -2.88 -4.23 -26.26
N THR A 87 -2.62 -4.90 -25.16
CA THR A 87 -2.08 -6.27 -25.17
C THR A 87 -3.20 -7.27 -25.53
N HIS A 88 -3.00 -8.04 -26.61
CA HIS A 88 -3.87 -9.12 -27.04
C HIS A 88 -3.02 -10.35 -27.33
N THR A 89 -3.09 -11.36 -26.49
CA THR A 89 -2.29 -12.58 -26.66
C THR A 89 -3.17 -13.82 -26.44
N ARG A 90 -2.63 -15.01 -26.82
CA ARG A 90 -3.28 -16.30 -26.55
C ARG A 90 -3.52 -16.59 -25.06
N TRP A 91 -2.83 -15.89 -24.16
CA TRP A 91 -2.97 -16.04 -22.69
C TRP A 91 -3.91 -15.01 -22.07
N GLY A 92 -4.46 -14.11 -22.88
CA GLY A 92 -5.28 -12.98 -22.44
C GLY A 92 -4.53 -11.64 -22.53
N ARG A 93 -5.07 -10.65 -21.82
CA ARG A 93 -4.61 -9.26 -21.83
C ARG A 93 -3.67 -8.95 -20.65
N PHE A 94 -4.00 -9.45 -19.46
CA PHE A 94 -3.32 -9.14 -18.21
C PHE A 94 -2.30 -10.22 -17.81
N ARG A 95 -2.61 -11.48 -18.04
CA ARG A 95 -1.80 -12.64 -17.64
C ARG A 95 -0.40 -12.69 -18.23
N PRO A 96 -0.13 -12.30 -19.49
CA PRO A 96 1.23 -12.27 -20.05
C PRO A 96 2.20 -11.39 -19.25
N TRP A 97 1.70 -10.28 -18.66
CA TRP A 97 2.50 -9.39 -17.83
C TRP A 97 2.96 -10.06 -16.54
N LEU A 98 2.16 -10.96 -15.96
CA LEU A 98 2.55 -11.76 -14.82
C LEU A 98 3.60 -12.79 -15.22
N LEU A 99 3.44 -13.45 -16.36
CA LEU A 99 4.32 -14.52 -16.83
C LEU A 99 5.74 -14.01 -17.10
N PHE A 100 5.86 -12.92 -17.86
CA PHE A 100 7.16 -12.38 -18.28
C PHE A 100 7.68 -11.30 -17.34
N GLY A 101 6.79 -10.47 -16.80
CA GLY A 101 7.16 -9.38 -15.91
C GLY A 101 7.68 -9.84 -14.56
N ALA A 102 7.08 -10.88 -13.97
CA ALA A 102 7.46 -11.28 -12.62
C ALA A 102 8.90 -11.83 -12.51
N PRO A 103 9.39 -12.71 -13.37
CA PRO A 103 10.80 -13.16 -13.33
C PRO A 103 11.79 -12.01 -13.53
N ILE A 104 11.48 -11.08 -14.46
CA ILE A 104 12.33 -9.92 -14.72
C ILE A 104 12.38 -9.00 -13.50
N THR A 105 11.23 -8.70 -12.91
CA THR A 105 11.13 -7.87 -11.70
C THR A 105 11.85 -8.52 -10.51
N ALA A 106 11.75 -9.84 -10.35
CA ALA A 106 12.47 -10.57 -9.33
C ALA A 106 14.00 -10.45 -9.50
N LEU A 107 14.50 -10.56 -10.73
CA LEU A 107 15.93 -10.36 -11.03
C LEU A 107 16.36 -8.93 -10.68
N VAL A 108 15.57 -7.93 -11.06
CA VAL A 108 15.89 -6.53 -10.77
C VAL A 108 15.82 -6.23 -9.26
N LEU A 109 14.90 -6.87 -8.51
CA LEU A 109 14.87 -6.80 -7.05
C LEU A 109 16.19 -7.30 -6.45
N ILE A 110 16.70 -8.43 -6.92
CA ILE A 110 18.00 -8.98 -6.49
C ILE A 110 19.13 -8.00 -6.80
N LEU A 111 19.19 -7.47 -8.03
CA LEU A 111 20.18 -6.48 -8.42
C LEU A 111 20.10 -5.21 -7.57
N THR A 112 18.91 -4.76 -7.19
CA THR A 112 18.73 -3.56 -6.36
C THR A 112 19.38 -3.71 -4.97
N PHE A 113 19.42 -4.92 -4.42
CA PHE A 113 20.05 -5.23 -3.13
C PHE A 113 21.43 -5.88 -3.27
N TRP A 114 22.06 -5.79 -4.43
CA TRP A 114 23.42 -6.25 -4.65
C TRP A 114 24.42 -5.12 -4.47
N ALA A 115 25.02 -5.04 -3.29
CA ALA A 115 25.95 -3.96 -2.92
C ALA A 115 27.36 -4.18 -3.46
N HIS A 116 27.96 -3.12 -3.96
CA HIS A 116 29.36 -3.02 -4.39
C HIS A 116 30.05 -1.87 -3.64
N PRO A 117 30.41 -2.05 -2.35
CA PRO A 117 30.97 -0.98 -1.52
C PRO A 117 32.28 -0.40 -2.05
N GLU A 118 33.02 -1.20 -2.84
CA GLU A 118 34.28 -0.86 -3.46
C GLU A 118 34.19 0.14 -4.62
N TRP A 119 32.98 0.35 -5.15
CA TRP A 119 32.79 1.25 -6.29
C TRP A 119 32.91 2.73 -5.90
N SER A 120 33.23 3.59 -6.88
CA SER A 120 33.19 5.04 -6.67
C SER A 120 31.78 5.52 -6.31
N GLN A 121 31.66 6.63 -5.58
CA GLN A 121 30.34 7.18 -5.18
C GLN A 121 29.45 7.46 -6.41
N THR A 122 30.03 7.97 -7.49
CA THR A 122 29.28 8.24 -8.73
C THR A 122 28.74 6.95 -9.32
N ALA A 123 29.54 5.88 -9.39
CA ALA A 123 29.10 4.59 -9.90
C ALA A 123 27.96 4.00 -9.03
N LYS A 124 28.08 4.07 -7.72
CA LYS A 124 27.03 3.64 -6.78
C LYS A 124 25.72 4.38 -6.99
N ILE A 125 25.76 5.72 -7.13
CA ILE A 125 24.59 6.55 -7.35
C ILE A 125 23.90 6.21 -8.68
N ILE A 126 24.68 6.03 -9.75
CA ILE A 126 24.14 5.63 -11.06
C ILE A 126 23.51 4.24 -10.98
N TYR A 127 24.18 3.27 -10.37
CA TYR A 127 23.68 1.91 -10.21
C TYR A 127 22.36 1.89 -9.40
N MET A 128 22.33 2.60 -8.27
CA MET A 128 21.16 2.76 -7.44
C MET A 128 19.99 3.36 -8.24
N ALA A 129 20.23 4.44 -8.98
CA ALA A 129 19.20 5.11 -9.76
C ALA A 129 18.64 4.21 -10.86
N VAL A 130 19.51 3.54 -11.61
CA VAL A 130 19.11 2.65 -12.71
C VAL A 130 18.35 1.44 -12.19
N THR A 131 18.90 0.71 -11.21
CA THR A 131 18.25 -0.50 -10.67
C THR A 131 16.91 -0.18 -10.02
N TYR A 132 16.81 0.91 -9.27
CA TYR A 132 15.57 1.30 -8.63
C TYR A 132 14.51 1.78 -9.64
N CYS A 133 14.88 2.57 -10.64
CA CYS A 133 13.95 2.99 -11.69
C CYS A 133 13.41 1.79 -12.50
N ILE A 134 14.27 0.81 -12.81
CA ILE A 134 13.85 -0.42 -13.49
C ILE A 134 12.98 -1.27 -12.57
N LEU A 135 13.30 -1.34 -11.26
CA LEU A 135 12.48 -2.07 -10.29
C LEU A 135 11.06 -1.48 -10.18
N VAL A 136 10.93 -0.16 -10.09
CA VAL A 136 9.64 0.54 -10.05
C VAL A 136 8.84 0.24 -11.33
N LEU A 137 9.48 0.34 -12.49
CA LEU A 137 8.85 0.01 -13.79
C LEU A 137 8.40 -1.46 -13.82
N GLY A 138 9.28 -2.39 -13.47
CA GLY A 138 8.98 -3.82 -13.43
C GLY A 138 7.83 -4.15 -12.47
N TYR A 139 7.83 -3.55 -11.30
CA TYR A 139 6.75 -3.69 -10.33
C TYR A 139 5.41 -3.19 -10.89
N THR A 140 5.38 -2.02 -11.54
CA THR A 140 4.18 -1.49 -12.21
C THR A 140 3.70 -2.42 -13.32
N CYS A 141 4.63 -2.98 -14.13
CA CYS A 141 4.31 -3.95 -15.19
C CYS A 141 3.61 -5.22 -14.67
N VAL A 142 3.83 -5.59 -13.43
CA VAL A 142 3.19 -6.78 -12.82
C VAL A 142 1.97 -6.38 -12.01
N ASN A 143 2.10 -5.40 -11.11
CA ASN A 143 1.08 -5.07 -10.13
C ASN A 143 -0.18 -4.44 -10.75
N LEU A 144 -0.04 -3.61 -11.78
CA LEU A 144 -1.18 -2.94 -12.42
C LEU A 144 -2.05 -3.93 -13.22
N PRO A 145 -1.51 -4.81 -14.11
CA PRO A 145 -2.30 -5.86 -14.74
C PRO A 145 -2.88 -6.86 -13.74
N TYR A 146 -2.13 -7.23 -12.69
CA TYR A 146 -2.60 -8.07 -11.62
C TYR A 146 -3.83 -7.48 -10.90
N GLY A 147 -3.81 -6.20 -10.58
CA GLY A 147 -4.93 -5.51 -9.94
C GLY A 147 -6.19 -5.50 -10.80
N THR A 148 -6.05 -5.37 -12.14
CA THR A 148 -7.16 -5.34 -13.09
C THR A 148 -7.68 -6.74 -13.45
N LEU A 149 -6.89 -7.79 -13.26
CA LEU A 149 -7.24 -9.18 -13.56
C LEU A 149 -8.53 -9.64 -12.85
N CYS A 150 -8.80 -9.16 -11.63
CA CYS A 150 -10.03 -9.46 -10.90
C CYS A 150 -11.30 -9.20 -11.74
N GLY A 151 -11.33 -8.07 -12.44
CA GLY A 151 -12.45 -7.70 -13.31
C GLY A 151 -12.58 -8.59 -14.56
N ALA A 152 -11.48 -9.17 -15.02
CA ALA A 152 -11.46 -10.07 -16.16
C ALA A 152 -11.75 -11.54 -15.78
N MET A 153 -11.65 -11.90 -14.50
CA MET A 153 -11.93 -13.26 -14.02
C MET A 153 -13.42 -13.54 -13.85
N THR A 154 -14.24 -12.54 -13.51
CA THR A 154 -15.68 -12.73 -13.28
C THR A 154 -16.44 -11.41 -13.36
N GLN A 155 -17.72 -11.48 -13.75
CA GLN A 155 -18.67 -10.34 -13.65
C GLN A 155 -19.51 -10.40 -12.36
N ASP A 156 -19.54 -11.54 -11.69
CA ASP A 156 -20.31 -11.74 -10.47
C ASP A 156 -19.73 -10.91 -9.31
N ILE A 157 -20.58 -10.10 -8.69
CA ILE A 157 -20.19 -9.15 -7.63
C ILE A 157 -19.71 -9.90 -6.38
N ASP A 158 -20.35 -11.02 -6.02
CA ASP A 158 -20.00 -11.80 -4.83
C ASP A 158 -18.67 -12.53 -5.02
N GLU A 159 -18.43 -13.04 -6.23
CA GLU A 159 -17.15 -13.68 -6.57
C GLU A 159 -16.00 -12.64 -6.60
N ARG A 160 -16.24 -11.43 -7.12
CA ARG A 160 -15.27 -10.32 -7.02
C ARG A 160 -15.00 -9.94 -5.57
N ALA A 161 -16.01 -9.91 -4.72
CA ALA A 161 -15.81 -9.65 -3.29
C ALA A 161 -14.95 -10.73 -2.63
N LYS A 162 -15.17 -12.03 -2.96
CA LYS A 162 -14.35 -13.14 -2.46
C LYS A 162 -12.90 -13.06 -2.95
N LEU A 163 -12.67 -12.68 -4.22
CA LEU A 163 -11.33 -12.48 -4.78
C LEU A 163 -10.60 -11.34 -4.03
N ASN A 164 -11.26 -10.21 -3.82
CA ASN A 164 -10.69 -9.08 -3.09
C ASN A 164 -10.44 -9.42 -1.60
N THR A 165 -11.29 -10.23 -0.98
CA THR A 165 -11.08 -10.72 0.39
C THR A 165 -9.84 -11.63 0.44
N SER A 166 -9.71 -12.59 -0.48
CA SER A 166 -8.53 -13.45 -0.59
C SER A 166 -7.25 -12.61 -0.73
N ARG A 167 -7.28 -11.61 -1.61
CA ARG A 167 -6.19 -10.67 -1.82
C ARG A 167 -5.81 -9.93 -0.53
N SER A 168 -6.79 -9.34 0.17
CA SER A 168 -6.55 -8.55 1.38
C SER A 168 -6.00 -9.39 2.53
N VAL A 169 -6.55 -10.59 2.74
CA VAL A 169 -6.06 -11.53 3.76
C VAL A 169 -4.61 -11.94 3.47
N SER A 170 -4.33 -12.30 2.22
CA SER A 170 -2.99 -12.68 1.77
C SER A 170 -1.97 -11.55 1.94
N ALA A 171 -2.36 -10.32 1.62
CA ALA A 171 -1.52 -9.13 1.84
C ALA A 171 -1.18 -8.92 3.31
N MET A 172 -2.19 -8.99 4.20
CA MET A 172 -1.97 -8.82 5.64
C MET A 172 -1.03 -9.88 6.21
N MET A 173 -1.18 -11.13 5.80
CA MET A 173 -0.29 -12.22 6.21
C MET A 173 1.15 -11.97 5.72
N ALA A 174 1.32 -11.59 4.46
CA ALA A 174 2.63 -11.31 3.88
C ALA A 174 3.33 -10.15 4.59
N ILE A 175 2.64 -9.03 4.84
CA ILE A 175 3.19 -7.87 5.55
C ILE A 175 3.64 -8.26 6.95
N GLY A 176 2.83 -9.05 7.68
CA GLY A 176 3.19 -9.54 9.00
C GLY A 176 4.45 -10.40 8.99
N VAL A 177 4.52 -11.36 8.07
CA VAL A 177 5.69 -12.24 7.91
C VAL A 177 6.94 -11.43 7.59
N ILE A 178 6.90 -10.54 6.60
CA ILE A 178 8.06 -9.74 6.17
C ILE A 178 8.61 -8.91 7.34
N ASN A 179 7.75 -8.21 8.05
CA ASN A 179 8.20 -7.33 9.14
C ASN A 179 8.81 -8.10 10.32
N ILE A 180 8.37 -9.35 10.54
CA ILE A 180 8.89 -10.19 11.63
C ILE A 180 10.20 -10.85 11.22
N VAL A 181 10.26 -11.46 10.03
CA VAL A 181 11.34 -12.39 9.69
C VAL A 181 12.51 -11.74 8.96
N THR A 182 12.34 -10.55 8.35
CA THR A 182 13.40 -9.97 7.50
C THR A 182 14.67 -9.67 8.26
N VAL A 183 14.60 -9.03 9.43
CA VAL A 183 15.81 -8.71 10.23
C VAL A 183 16.52 -9.98 10.70
N PRO A 184 15.83 -10.97 11.31
CA PRO A 184 16.43 -12.26 11.63
C PRO A 184 17.08 -12.97 10.45
N LEU A 185 16.43 -12.96 9.28
CA LEU A 185 16.98 -13.60 8.07
C LEU A 185 18.22 -12.87 7.56
N ILE A 186 18.24 -11.53 7.55
CA ILE A 186 19.43 -10.75 7.19
C ILE A 186 20.60 -11.12 8.10
N SER A 187 20.36 -11.18 9.41
CA SER A 187 21.40 -11.55 10.37
C SER A 187 21.89 -12.99 10.18
N TRP A 188 20.97 -13.93 9.94
CA TRP A 188 21.28 -15.34 9.78
C TRP A 188 22.06 -15.62 8.50
N PHE A 189 21.58 -15.15 7.35
CA PHE A 189 22.26 -15.31 6.08
C PHE A 189 23.54 -14.49 5.97
N GLY A 190 23.60 -13.34 6.65
CA GLY A 190 24.73 -12.44 6.62
C GLY A 190 25.93 -12.96 7.40
N ALA A 191 25.72 -13.78 8.42
CA ALA A 191 26.80 -14.33 9.27
C ALA A 191 27.84 -13.28 9.73
N GLY A 192 27.37 -12.05 9.99
CA GLY A 192 28.20 -10.89 10.38
C GLY A 192 28.46 -9.87 9.26
N ASP A 193 28.17 -10.18 8.01
CA ASP A 193 28.21 -9.21 6.88
C ASP A 193 26.81 -8.97 6.32
N ASN A 194 26.25 -7.81 6.63
CA ASN A 194 24.91 -7.41 6.18
C ASN A 194 24.76 -7.40 4.66
N LYS A 195 25.83 -7.17 3.91
CA LYS A 195 25.83 -7.19 2.43
C LYS A 195 25.30 -8.53 1.88
N TYR A 196 25.81 -9.65 2.40
CA TYR A 196 25.34 -10.98 1.99
C TYR A 196 23.94 -11.28 2.56
N GLY A 197 23.64 -10.79 3.76
CA GLY A 197 22.32 -10.95 4.37
C GLY A 197 21.22 -10.32 3.53
N TYR A 198 21.37 -9.07 3.14
CA TYR A 198 20.41 -8.37 2.29
C TYR A 198 20.28 -9.02 0.91
N LEU A 199 21.39 -9.42 0.29
CA LEU A 199 21.35 -10.10 -1.00
C LEU A 199 20.61 -11.44 -0.93
N ALA A 200 20.89 -12.26 0.08
CA ALA A 200 20.25 -13.56 0.25
C ALA A 200 18.72 -13.41 0.48
N VAL A 201 18.32 -12.43 1.28
CA VAL A 201 16.88 -12.12 1.48
C VAL A 201 16.26 -11.61 0.20
N ALA A 202 16.95 -10.77 -0.58
CA ALA A 202 16.45 -10.29 -1.87
C ALA A 202 16.26 -11.44 -2.87
N VAL A 203 17.17 -12.42 -2.88
CA VAL A 203 17.03 -13.65 -3.69
C VAL A 203 15.81 -14.45 -3.24
N LEU A 204 15.66 -14.70 -1.95
CA LEU A 204 14.51 -15.42 -1.39
C LEU A 204 13.20 -14.73 -1.75
N TYR A 205 13.11 -13.43 -1.53
CA TYR A 205 11.88 -12.65 -1.78
C TYR A 205 11.61 -12.48 -3.28
N GLY A 206 12.65 -12.38 -4.10
CA GLY A 206 12.54 -12.41 -5.56
C GLY A 206 11.97 -13.74 -6.07
N ILE A 207 12.42 -14.86 -5.53
CA ILE A 207 11.88 -16.19 -5.86
C ILE A 207 10.41 -16.28 -5.44
N ILE A 208 10.06 -15.84 -4.22
CA ILE A 208 8.68 -15.83 -3.75
C ILE A 208 7.80 -14.94 -4.65
N PHE A 209 8.28 -13.74 -5.01
CA PHE A 209 7.58 -12.83 -5.92
C PHE A 209 7.28 -13.50 -7.26
N ALA A 210 8.29 -14.09 -7.90
CA ALA A 210 8.13 -14.75 -9.19
C ALA A 210 7.20 -15.97 -9.08
N ALA A 211 7.42 -16.85 -8.09
CA ALA A 211 6.62 -18.06 -7.91
C ALA A 211 5.13 -17.75 -7.65
N CYS A 212 4.82 -16.77 -6.82
CA CYS A 212 3.46 -16.35 -6.53
C CYS A 212 2.73 -15.82 -7.78
N HIS A 213 3.40 -14.99 -8.60
CA HIS A 213 2.80 -14.48 -9.82
C HIS A 213 2.69 -15.54 -10.92
N LEU A 214 3.64 -16.44 -11.05
CA LEU A 214 3.56 -17.58 -11.95
C LEU A 214 2.45 -18.54 -11.54
N PHE A 215 2.25 -18.77 -10.25
CA PHE A 215 1.12 -19.54 -9.73
C PHE A 215 -0.22 -18.86 -10.04
N CYS A 216 -0.29 -17.54 -9.86
CA CYS A 216 -1.43 -16.73 -10.26
C CYS A 216 -1.70 -16.86 -11.75
N PHE A 217 -0.68 -16.71 -12.60
CA PHE A 217 -0.81 -16.93 -14.06
C PHE A 217 -1.37 -18.30 -14.41
N HIS A 218 -0.86 -19.37 -13.80
CA HIS A 218 -1.28 -20.74 -14.14
C HIS A 218 -2.70 -21.09 -13.71
N LYS A 219 -3.17 -20.56 -12.58
CA LYS A 219 -4.45 -20.94 -11.96
C LYS A 219 -5.58 -19.94 -12.20
N THR A 220 -5.32 -18.79 -12.82
CA THR A 220 -6.36 -17.82 -13.19
C THR A 220 -6.63 -17.86 -14.69
N LYS A 221 -7.83 -17.43 -15.09
CA LYS A 221 -8.24 -17.31 -16.50
C LYS A 221 -8.99 -16.00 -16.67
N GLU A 222 -8.77 -15.35 -17.80
CA GLU A 222 -9.56 -14.20 -18.25
C GLU A 222 -10.75 -14.72 -19.03
N VAL A 223 -11.95 -14.55 -18.49
CA VAL A 223 -13.21 -15.02 -19.10
C VAL A 223 -14.13 -13.88 -19.50
N VAL A 224 -13.80 -12.66 -19.09
CA VAL A 224 -14.59 -11.45 -19.32
C VAL A 224 -13.74 -10.43 -20.06
N GLU A 225 -14.24 -9.94 -21.19
CA GLU A 225 -13.68 -8.75 -21.81
C GLU A 225 -14.00 -7.52 -20.94
N VAL A 226 -12.98 -6.89 -20.39
CA VAL A 226 -13.15 -5.64 -19.65
C VAL A 226 -13.35 -4.51 -20.66
N PRO A 227 -14.54 -3.89 -20.71
CA PRO A 227 -14.79 -2.79 -21.65
C PRO A 227 -13.80 -1.66 -21.42
N VAL A 228 -13.21 -1.15 -22.48
CA VAL A 228 -12.47 0.11 -22.43
C VAL A 228 -13.51 1.22 -22.23
N GLY A 229 -13.64 1.72 -21.01
CA GLY A 229 -14.63 2.74 -20.65
C GLY A 229 -14.50 3.99 -21.55
N GLN A 230 -15.62 4.65 -21.83
CA GLN A 230 -15.62 5.94 -22.55
C GLN A 230 -14.74 6.93 -21.78
N LYS A 231 -13.65 7.37 -22.42
CA LYS A 231 -12.71 8.32 -21.82
C LYS A 231 -13.34 9.73 -21.88
N LEU A 232 -13.91 10.17 -20.78
CA LEU A 232 -14.30 11.57 -20.66
C LEU A 232 -13.04 12.47 -20.77
N PRO A 233 -13.13 13.67 -21.36
CA PRO A 233 -12.02 14.61 -21.41
C PRO A 233 -11.48 14.89 -20.00
N LEU A 234 -10.16 14.91 -19.82
CA LEU A 234 -9.49 15.07 -18.51
C LEU A 234 -9.99 16.34 -17.78
N LYS A 235 -10.22 17.43 -18.51
CA LYS A 235 -10.75 18.69 -17.95
C LYS A 235 -12.13 18.51 -17.30
N VAL A 236 -12.99 17.67 -17.88
CA VAL A 236 -14.33 17.37 -17.38
C VAL A 236 -14.23 16.54 -16.11
N GLN A 237 -13.37 15.52 -16.12
CA GLN A 237 -13.14 14.66 -14.95
C GLN A 237 -12.58 15.45 -13.76
N LEU A 238 -11.55 16.29 -13.99
CA LEU A 238 -10.97 17.16 -12.96
C LEU A 238 -12.01 18.16 -12.41
N ARG A 239 -12.82 18.78 -13.29
CA ARG A 239 -13.86 19.69 -12.85
C ARG A 239 -14.93 19.01 -11.97
N SER A 240 -15.28 17.78 -12.29
CA SER A 240 -16.20 16.95 -11.48
C SER A 240 -15.63 16.69 -10.08
N VAL A 241 -14.37 16.29 -10.00
CA VAL A 241 -13.67 16.03 -8.74
C VAL A 241 -13.55 17.29 -7.88
N MET A 242 -13.16 18.43 -8.45
CA MET A 242 -13.03 19.70 -7.74
C MET A 242 -14.36 20.22 -7.13
N LYS A 243 -15.48 19.83 -7.70
CA LYS A 243 -16.83 20.16 -7.15
C LYS A 243 -17.26 19.21 -6.02
N ASN A 244 -16.57 18.11 -5.81
CA ASN A 244 -16.89 17.07 -4.83
C ASN A 244 -16.14 17.33 -3.51
N LYS A 245 -16.70 18.17 -2.64
CA LYS A 245 -16.06 18.52 -1.35
C LYS A 245 -15.76 17.32 -0.45
N PRO A 246 -16.67 16.32 -0.24
CA PRO A 246 -16.34 15.12 0.50
C PRO A 246 -15.15 14.36 -0.07
N TYR A 247 -15.04 14.29 -1.40
CA TYR A 247 -13.93 13.64 -2.07
C TYR A 247 -12.60 14.36 -1.86
N LEU A 248 -12.59 15.71 -1.90
CA LEU A 248 -11.36 16.48 -1.65
C LEU A 248 -10.82 16.25 -0.23
N LEU A 249 -11.72 16.11 0.76
CA LEU A 249 -11.31 15.75 2.13
C LEU A 249 -10.77 14.32 2.22
N ALA A 250 -11.36 13.37 1.50
CA ALA A 250 -10.85 12.00 1.42
C ALA A 250 -9.48 11.95 0.71
N LEU A 251 -9.30 12.73 -0.36
CA LEU A 251 -8.02 12.87 -1.07
C LEU A 251 -6.93 13.45 -0.16
N LEU A 252 -7.25 14.51 0.59
CA LEU A 252 -6.33 15.09 1.58
C LEU A 252 -5.98 14.06 2.67
N GLY A 253 -6.98 13.32 3.16
CA GLY A 253 -6.78 12.24 4.13
C GLY A 253 -5.85 11.14 3.60
N GLN A 254 -5.97 10.76 2.32
CA GLN A 254 -5.09 9.77 1.69
C GLN A 254 -3.67 10.30 1.43
N LEU A 255 -3.53 11.58 1.10
CA LEU A 255 -2.23 12.23 0.97
C LEU A 255 -1.50 12.25 2.32
N LEU A 256 -2.20 12.71 3.38
CA LEU A 256 -1.64 12.74 4.73
C LEU A 256 -1.34 11.34 5.25
N PHE A 257 -2.22 10.37 4.99
CA PHE A 257 -1.95 8.96 5.29
C PHE A 257 -0.64 8.49 4.64
N GLY A 258 -0.49 8.70 3.32
CA GLY A 258 0.74 8.34 2.61
C GLY A 258 1.97 9.00 3.22
N PHE A 259 1.90 10.30 3.49
CA PHE A 259 2.98 11.07 4.09
C PHE A 259 3.40 10.53 5.46
N ILE A 260 2.45 10.38 6.37
CA ILE A 260 2.71 9.98 7.75
C ILE A 260 3.17 8.52 7.82
N HIS A 261 2.42 7.64 7.19
CA HIS A 261 2.63 6.20 7.31
C HIS A 261 3.96 5.77 6.68
N TYR A 262 4.22 6.17 5.45
CA TYR A 262 5.46 5.75 4.76
C TYR A 262 6.69 6.52 5.24
N GLY A 263 6.55 7.78 5.65
CA GLY A 263 7.64 8.51 6.30
C GLY A 263 8.08 7.83 7.60
N ARG A 264 7.12 7.48 8.46
CA ARG A 264 7.39 6.74 9.70
C ARG A 264 7.96 5.34 9.43
N ASN A 265 7.42 4.62 8.45
CA ASN A 265 7.93 3.28 8.12
C ASN A 265 9.39 3.32 7.65
N ALA A 266 9.78 4.34 6.89
CA ALA A 266 11.17 4.51 6.47
C ALA A 266 12.12 4.81 7.64
N ASP A 267 11.62 5.47 8.70
CA ASP A 267 12.38 5.74 9.92
C ASP A 267 12.49 4.54 10.86
N MET A 268 11.49 3.64 10.86
CA MET A 268 11.39 2.58 11.88
C MET A 268 12.68 1.80 12.10
N LEU A 269 13.32 1.35 11.02
CA LEU A 269 14.53 0.56 11.14
C LEU A 269 15.72 1.39 11.63
N TYR A 270 15.81 2.67 11.26
CA TYR A 270 16.80 3.60 11.81
C TYR A 270 16.56 3.85 13.30
N TYR A 271 15.32 4.07 13.71
CA TYR A 271 14.96 4.25 15.11
C TYR A 271 15.40 3.04 15.96
N PHE A 272 15.02 1.83 15.58
CA PHE A 272 15.41 0.64 16.34
C PHE A 272 16.91 0.38 16.29
N THR A 273 17.59 0.66 15.19
CA THR A 273 19.02 0.43 15.05
C THR A 273 19.86 1.45 15.84
N TYR A 274 19.54 2.72 15.73
CA TYR A 274 20.40 3.80 16.24
C TYR A 274 19.90 4.42 17.55
N VAL A 275 18.59 4.53 17.77
CA VAL A 275 18.04 5.07 19.02
C VAL A 275 17.96 3.99 20.08
N GLU A 276 17.43 2.80 19.73
CA GLU A 276 17.24 1.69 20.65
C GLU A 276 18.42 0.70 20.66
N GLY A 277 19.37 0.82 19.73
CA GLY A 277 20.60 0.03 19.68
C GLY A 277 20.44 -1.40 19.15
N SER A 278 19.25 -1.82 18.69
CA SER A 278 19.03 -3.17 18.16
C SER A 278 17.96 -3.24 17.09
N ALA A 279 18.36 -3.55 15.86
CA ALA A 279 17.44 -3.80 14.75
C ALA A 279 16.45 -4.95 15.01
N THR A 280 16.80 -5.93 15.86
CA THR A 280 15.92 -7.05 16.23
C THR A 280 14.64 -6.59 16.95
N LEU A 281 14.69 -5.46 17.65
CA LEU A 281 13.51 -4.87 18.29
C LEU A 281 12.42 -4.49 17.29
N PHE A 282 12.76 -4.20 16.05
CA PHE A 282 11.79 -4.01 14.96
C PHE A 282 10.92 -5.25 14.72
N SER A 283 11.50 -6.45 14.79
CA SER A 283 10.74 -7.70 14.66
C SER A 283 9.78 -7.91 15.83
N TYR A 284 10.22 -7.69 17.07
CA TYR A 284 9.35 -7.78 18.26
C TYR A 284 8.23 -6.74 18.24
N TYR A 285 8.56 -5.50 17.84
CA TYR A 285 7.56 -4.46 17.61
C TYR A 285 6.51 -4.88 16.59
N SER A 286 6.96 -5.44 15.46
CA SER A 286 6.08 -5.90 14.38
C SER A 286 5.15 -7.04 14.82
N MET A 287 5.64 -7.97 15.66
CA MET A 287 4.80 -9.02 16.26
C MET A 287 3.72 -8.43 17.16
N ALA A 288 4.06 -7.47 18.01
CA ALA A 288 3.15 -6.89 18.99
C ALA A 288 1.98 -6.14 18.37
N ILE A 289 2.15 -5.58 17.17
CA ILE A 289 1.13 -4.74 16.52
C ILE A 289 0.14 -5.51 15.63
N ILE A 290 0.40 -6.76 15.24
CA ILE A 290 -0.43 -7.52 14.28
C ILE A 290 -1.85 -7.73 14.82
N VAL A 291 -1.98 -8.35 16.00
CA VAL A 291 -3.28 -8.66 16.59
C VAL A 291 -4.10 -7.39 16.87
N PRO A 292 -3.54 -6.34 17.51
CA PRO A 292 -4.23 -5.07 17.67
C PRO A 292 -4.71 -4.44 16.35
N SER A 293 -3.92 -4.53 15.28
CA SER A 293 -4.29 -4.01 13.97
C SER A 293 -5.53 -4.71 13.40
N ILE A 294 -5.59 -6.04 13.49
CA ILE A 294 -6.74 -6.82 13.01
C ILE A 294 -8.01 -6.44 13.80
N ILE A 295 -7.90 -6.36 15.13
CA ILE A 295 -9.03 -5.99 15.99
C ILE A 295 -9.49 -4.55 15.70
N GLY A 296 -8.55 -3.62 15.53
CA GLY A 296 -8.84 -2.22 15.21
C GLY A 296 -9.62 -2.05 13.91
N ALA A 297 -9.21 -2.76 12.85
CA ALA A 297 -9.94 -2.78 11.59
C ALA A 297 -11.37 -3.33 11.75
N ALA A 298 -11.54 -4.42 12.52
CA ALA A 298 -12.83 -5.04 12.81
C ALA A 298 -13.75 -4.15 13.68
N CYS A 299 -13.19 -3.24 14.47
CA CYS A 299 -13.95 -2.31 15.31
C CYS A 299 -14.55 -1.12 14.54
N PHE A 300 -14.09 -0.83 13.31
CA PHE A 300 -14.62 0.28 12.52
C PHE A 300 -16.15 0.26 12.36
N PRO A 301 -16.80 -0.85 11.94
CA PRO A 301 -18.25 -0.89 11.78
C PRO A 301 -19.02 -0.62 13.10
N LEU A 302 -18.46 -1.03 14.24
CA LEU A 302 -19.07 -0.82 15.55
C LEU A 302 -19.10 0.67 15.93
N VAL A 303 -17.99 1.38 15.70
CA VAL A 303 -17.90 2.82 15.95
C VAL A 303 -18.75 3.59 14.94
N PHE A 304 -18.71 3.21 13.65
CA PHE A 304 -19.53 3.82 12.60
C PHE A 304 -21.04 3.69 12.88
N ARG A 305 -21.50 2.56 13.44
CA ARG A 305 -22.92 2.37 13.83
C ARG A 305 -23.39 3.43 14.82
N LYS A 306 -22.50 3.87 15.73
CA LYS A 306 -22.80 4.90 16.74
C LYS A 306 -22.72 6.33 16.18
N THR A 307 -21.70 6.60 15.36
CA THR A 307 -21.47 7.97 14.83
C THR A 307 -22.37 8.31 13.64
N GLY A 308 -22.74 7.32 12.82
CA GLY A 308 -23.51 7.51 11.59
C GLY A 308 -22.78 8.31 10.49
N ASN A 309 -21.50 8.64 10.67
CA ASN A 309 -20.69 9.40 9.73
C ASN A 309 -19.29 8.76 9.62
N LYS A 310 -18.94 8.25 8.42
CA LYS A 310 -17.66 7.56 8.17
C LYS A 310 -16.46 8.50 8.36
N GLY A 311 -16.56 9.75 7.92
CA GLY A 311 -15.49 10.73 8.07
C GLY A 311 -15.25 11.12 9.53
N PHE A 312 -16.30 11.31 10.32
CA PHE A 312 -16.18 11.56 11.75
C PHE A 312 -15.61 10.34 12.49
N THR A 313 -16.02 9.14 12.08
CA THR A 313 -15.43 7.89 12.60
C THR A 313 -13.92 7.82 12.29
N ALA A 314 -13.53 8.16 11.06
CA ALA A 314 -12.11 8.23 10.69
C ALA A 314 -11.36 9.29 11.51
N ALA A 315 -11.99 10.45 11.78
CA ALA A 315 -11.42 11.51 12.61
C ALA A 315 -11.16 11.02 14.06
N ILE A 316 -12.09 10.29 14.67
CA ILE A 316 -11.91 9.71 16.01
C ILE A 316 -10.70 8.77 16.01
N PHE A 317 -10.63 7.84 15.07
CA PHE A 317 -9.52 6.90 14.97
C PHE A 317 -8.19 7.62 14.71
N ALA A 318 -8.13 8.61 13.83
CA ALA A 318 -6.94 9.41 13.57
C ALA A 318 -6.47 10.17 14.81
N PHE A 319 -7.40 10.79 15.56
CA PHE A 319 -7.09 11.51 16.78
C PHE A 319 -6.48 10.61 17.85
N LEU A 320 -7.09 9.44 18.08
CA LEU A 320 -6.60 8.45 19.05
C LEU A 320 -5.25 7.84 18.60
N THR A 321 -5.06 7.62 17.30
CA THR A 321 -3.74 7.26 16.73
C THR A 321 -2.71 8.32 17.05
N GLY A 322 -3.04 9.59 16.86
CA GLY A 322 -2.15 10.71 17.14
C GLY A 322 -1.72 10.78 18.61
N ILE A 323 -2.67 10.71 19.53
CA ILE A 323 -2.36 10.73 20.98
C ILE A 323 -1.48 9.55 21.39
N THR A 324 -1.80 8.35 20.93
CA THR A 324 -1.02 7.15 21.29
C THR A 324 0.37 7.17 20.67
N MET A 325 0.55 7.73 19.48
CA MET A 325 1.88 7.92 18.87
C MET A 325 2.71 8.99 19.62
N ILE A 326 2.10 10.09 20.05
CA ILE A 326 2.80 11.06 20.91
C ILE A 326 3.22 10.41 22.23
N GLY A 327 2.38 9.55 22.78
CA GLY A 327 2.70 8.79 23.99
C GLY A 327 3.95 7.90 23.85
N LEU A 328 4.23 7.38 22.64
CA LEU A 328 5.44 6.59 22.39
C LEU A 328 6.74 7.38 22.59
N TYR A 329 6.71 8.70 22.54
CA TYR A 329 7.87 9.53 22.81
C TYR A 329 8.44 9.33 24.24
N PHE A 330 7.58 9.02 25.19
CA PHE A 330 7.96 8.92 26.62
C PHE A 330 8.41 7.52 27.02
N PHE A 331 8.31 6.53 26.13
CA PHE A 331 8.60 5.14 26.44
C PHE A 331 9.59 4.53 25.45
N SER A 332 10.44 3.64 25.93
CA SER A 332 11.43 2.91 25.15
C SER A 332 11.31 1.42 25.39
N PRO A 333 11.57 0.53 24.41
CA PRO A 333 11.61 -0.91 24.60
C PRO A 333 12.63 -1.33 25.66
N ASN A 334 13.73 -0.60 25.81
CA ASN A 334 14.80 -0.90 26.76
C ASN A 334 14.53 -0.34 28.16
N GLY A 335 13.72 0.71 28.30
CA GLY A 335 13.43 1.33 29.60
C GLY A 335 12.07 0.97 30.16
N SER A 336 11.02 1.13 29.36
CA SER A 336 9.61 0.96 29.75
C SER A 336 8.89 0.04 28.76
N ALA A 337 9.41 -1.17 28.56
CA ALA A 337 8.96 -2.11 27.52
C ALA A 337 7.43 -2.34 27.51
N ILE A 338 6.82 -2.56 28.67
CA ILE A 338 5.36 -2.80 28.77
C ILE A 338 4.58 -1.60 28.20
N MET A 339 4.94 -0.38 28.61
CA MET A 339 4.26 0.83 28.15
C MET A 339 4.55 1.10 26.66
N PHE A 340 5.78 0.88 26.21
CA PHE A 340 6.14 1.02 24.80
C PHE A 340 5.30 0.08 23.92
N TYR A 341 5.23 -1.20 24.24
CA TYR A 341 4.44 -2.16 23.45
C TYR A 341 2.94 -1.93 23.58
N LEU A 342 2.44 -1.49 24.73
CA LEU A 342 1.03 -1.11 24.93
C LEU A 342 0.65 0.08 24.04
N PHE A 343 1.42 1.17 24.08
CA PHE A 343 1.15 2.34 23.23
C PHE A 343 1.33 2.02 21.75
N SER A 344 2.28 1.16 21.39
CA SER A 344 2.45 0.65 20.04
C SER A 344 1.21 -0.14 19.58
N ALA A 345 0.73 -1.05 20.37
CA ALA A 345 -0.48 -1.84 20.09
C ALA A 345 -1.72 -0.94 19.94
N LEU A 346 -1.91 0.02 20.85
CA LEU A 346 -3.01 0.98 20.77
C LEU A 346 -2.91 1.87 19.52
N SER A 347 -1.71 2.35 19.19
CA SER A 347 -1.54 3.20 18.01
C SER A 347 -1.88 2.46 16.72
N TRP A 348 -1.50 1.20 16.59
CA TRP A 348 -1.83 0.38 15.42
C TRP A 348 -3.27 -0.10 15.41
N PHE A 349 -3.88 -0.33 16.58
CA PHE A 349 -5.31 -0.59 16.69
C PHE A 349 -6.13 0.57 16.11
N PHE A 350 -5.87 1.80 16.56
CA PHE A 350 -6.59 2.98 16.06
C PHE A 350 -6.23 3.30 14.61
N PHE A 351 -4.96 3.17 14.23
CA PHE A 351 -4.52 3.34 12.85
C PHE A 351 -5.26 2.42 11.88
N SER A 352 -5.42 1.14 12.22
CA SER A 352 -6.15 0.18 11.36
C SER A 352 -7.62 0.50 11.25
N GLY A 353 -8.25 0.98 12.32
CA GLY A 353 -9.61 1.51 12.28
C GLY A 353 -9.74 2.71 11.35
N PHE A 354 -8.78 3.65 11.39
CA PHE A 354 -8.69 4.77 10.45
C PHE A 354 -8.53 4.29 9.01
N ASN A 355 -7.60 3.37 8.77
CA ASN A 355 -7.33 2.84 7.43
C ASN A 355 -8.57 2.21 6.82
N THR A 356 -9.33 1.43 7.59
CA THR A 356 -10.61 0.86 7.14
C THR A 356 -11.63 1.96 6.83
N ALA A 357 -11.72 2.99 7.69
CA ALA A 357 -12.65 4.09 7.52
C ALA A 357 -12.39 4.90 6.26
N ILE A 358 -11.13 5.26 5.98
CA ILE A 358 -10.77 6.12 4.84
C ILE A 358 -11.05 5.43 3.51
N TYR A 359 -10.81 4.11 3.39
CA TYR A 359 -11.19 3.35 2.21
C TYR A 359 -12.70 3.17 2.07
N ALA A 360 -13.45 3.10 3.18
CA ALA A 360 -14.91 3.03 3.15
C ALA A 360 -15.59 4.36 2.75
N ILE A 361 -14.90 5.48 2.82
CA ILE A 361 -15.39 6.81 2.40
C ILE A 361 -15.40 6.95 0.86
N ILE A 362 -14.46 6.32 0.17
CA ILE A 362 -14.22 6.55 -1.26
C ILE A 362 -15.46 6.25 -2.13
N PRO A 363 -16.14 5.09 -2.00
CA PRO A 363 -17.36 4.82 -2.76
C PRO A 363 -18.45 5.85 -2.53
N ASP A 364 -18.65 6.28 -1.29
CA ASP A 364 -19.68 7.28 -0.95
C ASP A 364 -19.41 8.64 -1.65
N CYS A 365 -18.11 8.98 -1.78
CA CYS A 365 -17.70 10.19 -2.49
C CYS A 365 -17.94 10.09 -3.99
N VAL A 366 -17.80 8.89 -4.58
CA VAL A 366 -18.08 8.65 -6.00
C VAL A 366 -19.57 8.89 -6.28
N GLU A 367 -20.45 8.32 -5.46
CA GLU A 367 -21.90 8.46 -5.60
C GLU A 367 -22.36 9.88 -5.33
N TYR A 368 -21.77 10.56 -4.35
CA TYR A 368 -22.02 11.99 -4.15
C TYR A 368 -21.62 12.84 -5.37
N GLY A 369 -20.50 12.49 -6.01
CA GLY A 369 -20.03 13.14 -7.23
C GLY A 369 -21.00 12.96 -8.39
N GLU A 370 -21.49 11.75 -8.63
CA GLU A 370 -22.50 11.42 -9.63
C GLU A 370 -23.81 12.20 -9.36
N TRP A 371 -24.30 12.19 -8.12
CA TRP A 371 -25.50 12.91 -7.72
C TRP A 371 -25.40 14.41 -8.02
N LYS A 372 -24.25 15.02 -7.71
CA LYS A 372 -24.02 16.46 -7.82
C LYS A 372 -23.72 16.94 -9.22
N THR A 373 -23.02 16.15 -10.02
CA THR A 373 -22.49 16.56 -11.34
C THR A 373 -23.18 15.86 -12.52
N GLY A 374 -23.92 14.79 -12.26
CA GLY A 374 -24.47 13.89 -13.28
C GLY A 374 -23.41 13.05 -14.00
N ILE A 375 -22.15 13.10 -13.57
CA ILE A 375 -21.04 12.41 -14.21
C ILE A 375 -20.52 11.33 -13.26
N ARG A 376 -20.56 10.07 -13.71
CA ARG A 376 -19.95 8.95 -13.03
C ARG A 376 -18.54 8.70 -13.60
N ASN A 377 -17.51 8.80 -12.77
CA ASN A 377 -16.12 8.65 -13.19
C ASN A 377 -15.29 7.89 -12.13
N ASP A 378 -15.77 6.72 -11.71
CA ASP A 378 -15.20 5.88 -10.65
C ASP A 378 -13.70 5.68 -10.84
N GLY A 379 -13.30 5.18 -12.03
CA GLY A 379 -11.90 4.86 -12.32
C GLY A 379 -10.96 6.04 -12.13
N PHE A 380 -11.36 7.24 -12.57
CA PHE A 380 -10.56 8.45 -12.39
C PHE A 380 -10.45 8.85 -10.92
N GLN A 381 -11.55 8.76 -10.16
CA GLN A 381 -11.54 9.11 -8.74
C GLN A 381 -10.64 8.16 -7.94
N TYR A 382 -10.72 6.84 -8.16
CA TYR A 382 -9.83 5.87 -7.51
C TYR A 382 -8.37 6.09 -7.90
N ALA A 383 -8.08 6.35 -9.18
CA ALA A 383 -6.71 6.63 -9.64
C ALA A 383 -6.16 7.91 -8.99
N PHE A 384 -6.98 8.95 -8.87
CA PHE A 384 -6.55 10.23 -8.31
C PHE A 384 -6.31 10.16 -6.80
N ILE A 385 -7.08 9.35 -6.07
CA ILE A 385 -6.82 9.03 -4.65
C ILE A 385 -5.51 8.24 -4.49
N SER A 386 -5.28 7.25 -5.35
CA SER A 386 -4.02 6.51 -5.36
C SER A 386 -2.82 7.42 -5.63
N LEU A 387 -2.96 8.36 -6.57
CA LEU A 387 -1.95 9.39 -6.84
C LEU A 387 -1.68 10.25 -5.60
N GLY A 388 -2.73 10.69 -4.89
CA GLY A 388 -2.57 11.44 -3.64
C GLY A 388 -1.77 10.68 -2.59
N ASN A 389 -2.07 9.39 -2.41
CA ASN A 389 -1.32 8.50 -1.52
C ASN A 389 0.16 8.39 -1.93
N LYS A 390 0.44 8.18 -3.23
CA LYS A 390 1.81 8.08 -3.78
C LYS A 390 2.60 9.38 -3.59
N ILE A 391 1.97 10.55 -3.80
CA ILE A 391 2.59 11.85 -3.53
C ILE A 391 2.91 11.99 -2.04
N GLY A 392 1.97 11.64 -1.17
CA GLY A 392 2.20 11.64 0.27
C GLY A 392 3.38 10.76 0.66
N MET A 393 3.43 9.53 0.18
CA MET A 393 4.54 8.59 0.40
C MET A 393 5.89 9.18 -0.03
N ALA A 394 5.94 9.80 -1.22
CA ALA A 394 7.13 10.45 -1.74
C ALA A 394 7.64 11.54 -0.80
N LEU A 395 6.75 12.44 -0.43
CA LEU A 395 7.10 13.57 0.43
C LEU A 395 7.54 13.08 1.82
N GLY A 396 6.85 12.11 2.41
CA GLY A 396 7.19 11.58 3.74
C GLY A 396 8.58 10.95 3.78
N THR A 397 8.87 10.04 2.86
CA THR A 397 10.18 9.37 2.80
C THR A 397 11.32 10.31 2.44
N SER A 398 11.11 11.23 1.48
CA SER A 398 12.15 12.18 1.05
C SER A 398 12.46 13.24 2.11
N LEU A 399 11.43 13.77 2.79
CA LEU A 399 11.64 14.75 3.85
C LEU A 399 12.37 14.15 5.06
N LEU A 400 12.08 12.89 5.41
CA LEU A 400 12.86 12.19 6.42
C LEU A 400 14.33 12.10 6.02
N ALA A 401 14.62 11.63 4.80
CA ALA A 401 15.99 11.50 4.31
C ALA A 401 16.73 12.85 4.25
N ILE A 402 16.05 13.93 3.83
CA ILE A 402 16.60 15.28 3.85
C ILE A 402 16.90 15.73 5.29
N ALA A 403 15.98 15.49 6.22
CA ALA A 403 16.14 15.86 7.62
C ALA A 403 17.34 15.15 8.27
N LEU A 404 17.47 13.84 8.08
CA LEU A 404 18.59 13.05 8.58
C LEU A 404 19.91 13.49 7.93
N GLY A 405 19.93 13.69 6.60
CA GLY A 405 21.13 14.14 5.89
C GLY A 405 21.59 15.52 6.32
N SER A 406 20.66 16.47 6.48
CA SER A 406 20.97 17.85 6.92
C SER A 406 21.41 17.91 8.39
N ALA A 407 21.00 16.95 9.21
CA ALA A 407 21.43 16.82 10.60
C ALA A 407 22.83 16.20 10.76
N GLY A 408 23.43 15.71 9.66
CA GLY A 408 24.75 15.09 9.69
C GLY A 408 24.71 13.60 10.02
N TYR A 409 23.71 12.87 9.52
CA TYR A 409 23.66 11.40 9.62
C TYR A 409 24.90 10.77 8.97
N VAL A 410 25.56 9.86 9.68
CA VAL A 410 26.71 9.09 9.21
C VAL A 410 26.41 7.61 9.40
N SER A 411 26.45 6.84 8.30
CA SER A 411 26.12 5.41 8.35
C SER A 411 27.13 4.61 9.20
N ASN A 412 26.64 3.61 9.91
CA ASN A 412 27.43 2.72 10.77
C ASN A 412 28.29 3.43 11.83
N ALA A 413 27.93 4.65 12.23
CA ALA A 413 28.63 5.42 13.24
C ALA A 413 27.72 5.76 14.44
N VAL A 414 28.32 6.13 15.54
CA VAL A 414 27.58 6.72 16.65
C VAL A 414 26.99 8.05 16.18
N GLN A 415 25.66 8.16 16.21
CA GLN A 415 24.97 9.33 15.72
C GLN A 415 25.06 10.49 16.70
N ASN A 416 25.10 11.71 16.15
CA ASN A 416 25.03 12.90 16.99
C ASN A 416 23.62 13.05 17.61
N PRO A 417 23.47 13.76 18.75
CA PRO A 417 22.20 13.92 19.45
C PRO A 417 21.07 14.51 18.58
N LYS A 418 21.41 15.35 17.60
CA LYS A 418 20.43 15.97 16.70
C LYS A 418 19.80 14.93 15.76
N VAL A 419 20.61 14.02 15.23
CA VAL A 419 20.13 12.92 14.36
C VAL A 419 19.24 11.96 15.16
N LEU A 420 19.68 11.54 16.35
CA LEU A 420 18.88 10.68 17.23
C LEU A 420 17.54 11.33 17.61
N SER A 421 17.55 12.63 17.89
CA SER A 421 16.32 13.38 18.18
C SER A 421 15.36 13.40 16.98
N ILE A 422 15.88 13.61 15.75
CA ILE A 422 15.04 13.55 14.54
C ILE A 422 14.41 12.19 14.36
N MET A 423 15.18 11.10 14.49
CA MET A 423 14.67 9.73 14.40
C MET A 423 13.57 9.48 15.45
N HIS A 424 13.81 9.89 16.69
CA HIS A 424 12.83 9.72 17.77
C HIS A 424 11.53 10.49 17.51
N HIS A 425 11.64 11.74 17.04
CA HIS A 425 10.47 12.54 16.68
C HIS A 425 9.76 12.03 15.42
N ALA A 426 10.48 11.55 14.41
CA ALA A 426 9.92 10.97 13.20
C ALA A 426 9.20 9.64 13.45
N PHE A 427 9.63 8.88 14.46
CA PHE A 427 8.96 7.66 14.90
C PHE A 427 7.67 7.93 15.68
N SER A 428 7.61 9.00 16.50
CA SER A 428 6.58 9.22 17.51
C SER A 428 5.81 10.52 17.35
N THR A 429 6.43 11.65 17.67
CA THR A 429 5.75 12.95 17.88
C THR A 429 5.26 13.57 16.58
N ILE A 430 6.09 13.59 15.52
CA ILE A 430 5.72 14.19 14.23
C ILE A 430 4.53 13.46 13.61
N PRO A 431 4.55 12.11 13.46
CA PRO A 431 3.39 11.37 13.02
C PRO A 431 2.16 11.63 13.89
N GLY A 432 2.35 11.66 15.21
CA GLY A 432 1.25 11.89 16.15
C GLY A 432 0.55 13.23 15.94
N VAL A 433 1.29 14.31 15.83
CA VAL A 433 0.75 15.66 15.56
C VAL A 433 0.03 15.70 14.20
N LEU A 434 0.63 15.12 13.18
CA LEU A 434 0.04 15.08 11.83
C LEU A 434 -1.26 14.25 11.80
N TRP A 435 -1.36 13.18 12.58
CA TRP A 435 -2.59 12.42 12.73
C TRP A 435 -3.70 13.25 13.41
N ILE A 436 -3.36 14.07 14.41
CA ILE A 436 -4.32 15.00 15.04
C ILE A 436 -4.79 16.05 14.02
N ILE A 437 -3.89 16.59 13.19
CA ILE A 437 -4.25 17.51 12.10
C ILE A 437 -5.19 16.81 11.09
N THR A 438 -4.87 15.57 10.72
CA THR A 438 -5.71 14.75 9.82
C THR A 438 -7.11 14.56 10.40
N ALA A 439 -7.21 14.30 11.71
CA ALA A 439 -8.49 14.21 12.41
C ALA A 439 -9.29 15.51 12.31
N GLY A 440 -8.64 16.66 12.54
CA GLY A 440 -9.24 17.98 12.39
C GLY A 440 -9.79 18.22 10.98
N CYS A 441 -9.04 17.87 9.94
CA CYS A 441 -9.51 17.97 8.55
C CYS A 441 -10.73 17.09 8.29
N LEU A 442 -10.75 15.85 8.79
CA LEU A 442 -11.85 14.91 8.57
C LEU A 442 -13.12 15.24 9.38
N CYS A 443 -13.03 16.04 10.45
CA CYS A 443 -14.22 16.56 11.14
C CYS A 443 -15.12 17.41 10.23
N PHE A 444 -14.59 18.00 9.17
CA PHE A 444 -15.36 18.74 8.17
C PHE A 444 -16.08 17.85 7.14
N TYR A 445 -15.91 16.52 7.21
CA TYR A 445 -16.63 15.60 6.36
C TYR A 445 -18.10 15.48 6.78
N LYS A 446 -19.00 16.07 5.99
CA LYS A 446 -20.41 16.22 6.35
C LYS A 446 -21.33 15.09 5.88
N LEU A 447 -20.87 14.20 4.97
CA LEU A 447 -21.73 13.15 4.42
C LEU A 447 -22.01 12.07 5.46
N ASN A 448 -23.21 12.15 6.05
CA ASN A 448 -23.71 11.21 7.04
C ASN A 448 -24.63 10.14 6.40
N LYS A 449 -24.96 9.09 7.17
CA LYS A 449 -25.81 7.97 6.73
C LYS A 449 -27.17 8.41 6.19
N LYS A 450 -27.77 9.47 6.76
CA LYS A 450 -29.08 9.98 6.32
C LYS A 450 -28.98 10.66 4.95
N GLN A 451 -27.98 11.54 4.78
CA GLN A 451 -27.72 12.20 3.50
C GLN A 451 -27.34 11.20 2.40
N TYR A 452 -26.51 10.20 2.74
CA TYR A 452 -26.12 9.16 1.79
C TYR A 452 -27.34 8.37 1.30
N LYS A 453 -28.25 7.96 2.19
CA LYS A 453 -29.51 7.29 1.79
C LYS A 453 -30.35 8.16 0.84
N GLN A 454 -30.46 9.45 1.12
CA GLN A 454 -31.18 10.39 0.25
C GLN A 454 -30.55 10.44 -1.15
N ILE A 455 -29.21 10.54 -1.22
CA ILE A 455 -28.48 10.57 -2.48
C ILE A 455 -28.75 9.29 -3.29
N MET A 456 -28.73 8.12 -2.65
CA MET A 456 -29.00 6.84 -3.33
C MET A 456 -30.42 6.79 -3.88
N THR A 457 -31.42 7.22 -3.09
CA THR A 457 -32.82 7.31 -3.55
C THR A 457 -32.98 8.27 -4.73
N ASP A 458 -32.31 9.44 -4.68
CA ASP A 458 -32.36 10.44 -5.76
C ASP A 458 -31.72 9.88 -7.06
N LEU A 459 -30.61 9.15 -6.93
CA LEU A 459 -29.92 8.50 -8.07
C LEU A 459 -30.77 7.38 -8.69
N GLU A 460 -31.43 6.56 -7.87
CA GLU A 460 -32.36 5.53 -8.34
C GLU A 460 -33.55 6.12 -9.09
N ASN A 461 -34.15 7.19 -8.58
CA ASN A 461 -35.25 7.89 -9.23
C ASN A 461 -34.86 8.55 -10.55
N LYS A 462 -33.61 8.98 -10.72
CA LYS A 462 -33.08 9.52 -11.99
C LYS A 462 -32.83 8.46 -13.05
N LYS A 463 -32.67 7.19 -12.66
CA LYS A 463 -32.45 6.06 -13.58
C LYS A 463 -33.75 5.40 -14.07
N LYS A 464 -34.87 5.69 -13.41
CA LYS A 464 -36.24 5.35 -13.85
C LYS A 464 -36.78 6.42 -14.80
#